data_3133086e79bbff26d23d07d65cd5b5f3
#
_entry.id   3133086e79bbff26d23d07d65cd5b5f3
#
_cell.length_a   1.000
_cell.length_b   1.000
_cell.length_c   1.000
_cell.angle_alpha   90.00
_cell.angle_beta   90.00
_cell.angle_gamma   90.00
#
_symmetry.space_group_name_H-M   'P 1'
#
loop_
_entity.id
_entity.type
_entity.pdbx_description
1 polymer ?
#
loop_
_entity_poly.entity_id
_entity_poly.type
_entity_poly.pdbx_seq_one_letter_code
_entity_poly.pdbx_strand_id
1 'polypeptide(L)'
;MIDSFHFSSLPEIRFGKGKRNDLPQVVKIYGRNVLLLTGSSSIHYSGHGDEIMSALKGAGINLSHEVIAHEPSPSMVDEIVETYRASDIDVVVAVGGGSVMDAGKAVSAMIPVEGSIRMYLEGLGEKEHPGDKIPFIALPTTSGTGSEMTKNAVISEVGDHGFKKSLRHNNFIPEIAIIDPEMMLSCPTKLTATAGMDAFTQLLESYVSRQANPMTDALALQGLKNIKKYLLRAFLEGENNIEARSGMALAAMFSGITLSHAGLGLVHGFASPLGGYFHIPHGVVCGSMMAPVFAHTIDNLIDQPDNPAMQKLVIVSKVFADFKYKKDLEYLQSFKEKLLHITSLLEVPRLSEYGFGEESIPKIVENTSHKSHPVKLTTEQMEASLRSRI
;
A
#
# COMPACT_ATOMS: atom_id res chain seq x y z
N MET A 1 -22.09 10.13 -20.04
CA MET A 1 -22.94 10.02 -18.81
C MET A 1 -22.01 9.61 -17.69
N ILE A 2 -22.21 10.06 -16.45
CA ILE A 2 -21.43 9.57 -15.31
C ILE A 2 -22.12 8.30 -14.81
N ASP A 3 -21.36 7.20 -14.75
CA ASP A 3 -21.86 5.94 -14.21
C ASP A 3 -22.04 6.02 -12.69
N SER A 4 -22.96 5.21 -12.15
CA SER A 4 -23.16 5.13 -10.71
C SER A 4 -21.93 4.51 -10.03
N PHE A 5 -21.52 5.06 -8.91
CA PHE A 5 -20.41 4.53 -8.11
C PHE A 5 -20.72 4.63 -6.61
N HIS A 6 -20.04 3.81 -5.83
CA HIS A 6 -20.06 3.87 -4.37
C HIS A 6 -18.73 4.36 -3.85
N PHE A 7 -18.75 5.34 -2.93
CA PHE A 7 -17.57 5.84 -2.24
C PHE A 7 -17.84 5.73 -0.72
N SER A 8 -17.11 4.85 -0.05
CA SER A 8 -17.30 4.57 1.38
C SER A 8 -16.63 5.64 2.26
N SER A 9 -16.82 5.52 3.58
CA SER A 9 -16.19 6.41 4.56
C SER A 9 -14.65 6.37 4.49
N LEU A 10 -14.05 7.48 4.90
CA LEU A 10 -12.61 7.62 5.13
C LEU A 10 -12.36 7.81 6.63
N PRO A 11 -11.13 7.59 7.12
CA PRO A 11 -10.73 8.01 8.46
C PRO A 11 -10.86 9.54 8.64
N GLU A 12 -10.91 10.02 9.88
CA GLU A 12 -10.51 11.40 10.15
C GLU A 12 -9.03 11.55 9.80
N ILE A 13 -8.70 12.48 8.89
CA ILE A 13 -7.33 12.67 8.42
C ILE A 13 -6.70 13.86 9.12
N ARG A 14 -5.58 13.62 9.82
CA ARG A 14 -4.71 14.66 10.40
C ARG A 14 -3.38 14.66 9.68
N PHE A 15 -3.23 15.53 8.71
CA PHE A 15 -2.04 15.61 7.87
C PHE A 15 -1.18 16.82 8.18
N GLY A 16 0.13 16.63 8.34
CA GLY A 16 1.11 17.71 8.44
C GLY A 16 2.22 17.46 9.46
N LYS A 17 3.26 18.28 9.34
CA LYS A 17 4.42 18.27 10.24
C LYS A 17 4.00 18.45 11.70
N GLY A 18 4.51 17.60 12.59
CA GLY A 18 4.25 17.64 14.04
C GLY A 18 2.89 17.07 14.44
N LYS A 19 2.08 16.55 13.51
CA LYS A 19 0.75 16.02 13.80
C LYS A 19 0.76 14.79 14.71
N ARG A 20 1.85 14.05 14.82
CA ARG A 20 2.03 12.98 15.81
C ARG A 20 1.80 13.45 17.25
N ASN A 21 2.01 14.75 17.52
CA ASN A 21 1.81 15.33 18.85
C ASN A 21 0.33 15.39 19.27
N ASP A 22 -0.60 15.25 18.32
CA ASP A 22 -2.04 15.18 18.62
C ASP A 22 -2.43 13.82 19.24
N LEU A 23 -1.57 12.78 19.10
CA LEU A 23 -1.89 11.40 19.48
C LEU A 23 -2.39 11.22 20.90
N PRO A 24 -1.79 11.81 21.98
CA PRO A 24 -2.29 11.64 23.33
C PRO A 24 -3.71 12.19 23.55
N GLN A 25 -4.08 13.25 22.83
CA GLN A 25 -5.44 13.80 22.90
C GLN A 25 -6.44 12.93 22.12
N VAL A 26 -6.02 12.44 20.98
CA VAL A 26 -6.83 11.57 20.10
C VAL A 26 -7.15 10.25 20.80
N VAL A 27 -6.17 9.62 21.40
CA VAL A 27 -6.34 8.36 22.16
C VAL A 27 -7.39 8.51 23.26
N LYS A 28 -7.38 9.63 24.01
CA LYS A 28 -8.31 9.87 25.12
C LYS A 28 -9.78 9.92 24.70
N ILE A 29 -10.08 10.10 23.43
CA ILE A 29 -11.45 10.04 22.91
C ILE A 29 -12.03 8.64 23.08
N TYR A 30 -11.18 7.61 22.96
CA TYR A 30 -11.56 6.20 23.00
C TYR A 30 -11.35 5.56 24.37
N GLY A 31 -10.37 6.04 25.13
CA GLY A 31 -10.07 5.53 26.47
C GLY A 31 -8.64 5.76 26.90
N ARG A 32 -8.13 4.94 27.83
CA ARG A 32 -6.77 5.08 28.38
C ARG A 32 -5.92 3.82 28.29
N ASN A 33 -6.51 2.69 27.96
CA ASN A 33 -5.79 1.42 27.82
C ASN A 33 -5.46 1.21 26.35
N VAL A 34 -4.21 1.42 25.98
CA VAL A 34 -3.73 1.41 24.59
C VAL A 34 -2.89 0.18 24.32
N LEU A 35 -3.19 -0.53 23.24
CA LEU A 35 -2.27 -1.46 22.64
C LEU A 35 -1.54 -0.75 21.50
N LEU A 36 -0.26 -0.45 21.70
CA LEU A 36 0.62 0.18 20.72
C LEU A 36 1.39 -0.89 19.93
N LEU A 37 1.24 -0.91 18.62
CA LEU A 37 2.05 -1.73 17.73
C LEU A 37 3.06 -0.85 16.99
N THR A 38 4.33 -1.25 16.98
CA THR A 38 5.39 -0.50 16.29
C THR A 38 6.23 -1.41 15.40
N GLY A 39 6.93 -0.82 14.44
CA GLY A 39 7.96 -1.54 13.70
C GLY A 39 9.24 -1.73 14.52
N SER A 40 10.06 -2.71 14.15
CA SER A 40 11.28 -3.09 14.86
C SER A 40 12.44 -2.07 14.72
N SER A 41 12.45 -1.24 13.69
CA SER A 41 13.64 -0.44 13.37
C SER A 41 13.37 1.06 13.24
N SER A 42 12.48 1.51 12.38
CA SER A 42 12.32 2.92 12.02
C SER A 42 12.00 3.83 13.21
N ILE A 43 11.18 3.34 14.11
CA ILE A 43 10.71 4.11 15.27
C ILE A 43 11.81 4.29 16.34
N HIS A 44 12.71 3.32 16.44
CA HIS A 44 13.84 3.38 17.40
C HIS A 44 14.96 4.27 16.88
N TYR A 45 15.34 4.14 15.58
CA TYR A 45 16.42 4.95 14.99
C TYR A 45 16.08 6.45 14.90
N SER A 46 14.81 6.80 14.73
CA SER A 46 14.38 8.20 14.64
C SER A 46 14.23 8.90 16.01
N GLY A 47 14.17 8.15 17.11
CA GLY A 47 13.81 8.67 18.43
C GLY A 47 12.31 8.96 18.61
N HIS A 48 11.52 8.93 17.54
CA HIS A 48 10.08 9.24 17.62
C HIS A 48 9.29 8.21 18.41
N GLY A 49 9.78 6.96 18.52
CA GLY A 49 9.15 5.94 19.37
C GLY A 49 9.16 6.32 20.83
N ASP A 50 10.32 6.71 21.33
CA ASP A 50 10.49 7.14 22.74
C ASP A 50 9.70 8.42 23.03
N GLU A 51 9.68 9.37 22.08
CA GLU A 51 8.85 10.58 22.17
C GLU A 51 7.36 10.24 22.29
N ILE A 52 6.83 9.38 21.42
CA ILE A 52 5.42 8.96 21.41
C ILE A 52 5.09 8.21 22.70
N MET A 53 5.89 7.22 23.10
CA MET A 53 5.65 6.44 24.32
C MET A 53 5.71 7.33 25.58
N SER A 54 6.66 8.26 25.63
CA SER A 54 6.77 9.23 26.73
C SER A 54 5.58 10.17 26.78
N ALA A 55 5.13 10.67 25.64
CA ALA A 55 3.97 11.56 25.54
C ALA A 55 2.67 10.85 25.98
N LEU A 56 2.48 9.60 25.58
CA LEU A 56 1.33 8.79 25.99
C LEU A 56 1.35 8.53 27.50
N LYS A 57 2.49 8.08 28.06
CA LYS A 57 2.64 7.86 29.51
C LYS A 57 2.46 9.16 30.31
N GLY A 58 3.05 10.27 29.85
CA GLY A 58 2.90 11.60 30.46
C GLY A 58 1.46 12.11 30.44
N ALA A 59 0.65 11.65 29.51
CA ALA A 59 -0.78 11.94 29.40
C ALA A 59 -1.66 11.05 30.31
N GLY A 60 -1.08 10.11 31.07
CA GLY A 60 -1.78 9.18 31.96
C GLY A 60 -2.45 8.03 31.20
N ILE A 61 -1.84 7.58 30.10
CA ILE A 61 -2.31 6.46 29.28
C ILE A 61 -1.57 5.19 29.72
N ASN A 62 -2.32 4.11 29.93
CA ASN A 62 -1.81 2.76 30.19
C ASN A 62 -1.39 2.13 28.86
N LEU A 63 -0.13 1.77 28.73
CA LEU A 63 0.43 1.35 27.47
C LEU A 63 0.89 -0.11 27.52
N SER A 64 0.28 -0.94 26.69
CA SER A 64 0.79 -2.25 26.26
C SER A 64 1.50 -2.06 24.92
N HIS A 65 2.60 -2.80 24.66
CA HIS A 65 3.43 -2.55 23.47
C HIS A 65 3.88 -3.87 22.82
N GLU A 66 3.67 -3.96 21.51
CA GLU A 66 4.11 -5.07 20.67
C GLU A 66 4.93 -4.57 19.48
N VAL A 67 5.91 -5.37 19.08
CA VAL A 67 6.81 -5.05 17.96
C VAL A 67 6.54 -5.98 16.78
N ILE A 68 6.21 -5.38 15.64
CA ILE A 68 5.96 -6.07 14.38
C ILE A 68 7.23 -6.03 13.53
N ALA A 69 7.93 -7.16 13.44
CA ALA A 69 9.22 -7.25 12.76
C ALA A 69 9.09 -7.57 11.25
N HIS A 70 8.00 -8.21 10.84
CA HIS A 70 7.79 -8.74 9.48
C HIS A 70 6.37 -8.46 8.98
N GLU A 71 6.07 -8.86 7.74
CA GLU A 71 4.68 -8.89 7.26
C GLU A 71 3.85 -9.80 8.20
N PRO A 72 2.62 -9.38 8.57
CA PRO A 72 1.83 -10.14 9.54
C PRO A 72 1.42 -11.50 8.98
N SER A 73 1.65 -12.53 9.77
CA SER A 73 1.19 -13.90 9.53
C SER A 73 -0.03 -14.23 10.40
N PRO A 74 -0.81 -15.27 10.06
CA PRO A 74 -1.90 -15.71 10.93
C PRO A 74 -1.45 -16.02 12.36
N SER A 75 -0.34 -16.72 12.54
CA SER A 75 0.19 -17.06 13.87
C SER A 75 0.55 -15.83 14.68
N MET A 76 1.25 -14.84 14.08
CA MET A 76 1.59 -13.60 14.77
C MET A 76 0.34 -12.84 15.24
N VAL A 77 -0.67 -12.70 14.38
CA VAL A 77 -1.90 -12.01 14.76
C VAL A 77 -2.64 -12.77 15.87
N ASP A 78 -2.77 -14.09 15.73
CA ASP A 78 -3.46 -14.92 16.70
C ASP A 78 -2.75 -14.90 18.08
N GLU A 79 -1.41 -14.92 18.14
CA GLU A 79 -0.62 -14.80 19.37
C GLU A 79 -0.85 -13.46 20.11
N ILE A 80 -0.85 -12.36 19.36
CA ILE A 80 -1.12 -11.03 19.94
C ILE A 80 -2.57 -10.97 20.43
N VAL A 81 -3.51 -11.44 19.63
CA VAL A 81 -4.93 -11.47 19.99
C VAL A 81 -5.18 -12.29 21.24
N GLU A 82 -4.58 -13.48 21.36
CA GLU A 82 -4.71 -14.34 22.54
C GLU A 82 -4.16 -13.65 23.80
N THR A 83 -3.03 -12.95 23.67
CA THR A 83 -2.42 -12.20 24.78
C THR A 83 -3.32 -11.09 25.31
N TYR A 84 -4.06 -10.41 24.42
CA TYR A 84 -4.81 -9.19 24.79
C TYR A 84 -6.33 -9.36 24.78
N ARG A 85 -6.87 -10.53 24.40
CA ARG A 85 -8.33 -10.76 24.33
C ARG A 85 -9.04 -10.54 25.67
N ALA A 86 -8.40 -10.94 26.77
CA ALA A 86 -8.94 -10.76 28.12
C ALA A 86 -8.57 -9.40 28.75
N SER A 87 -7.85 -8.55 28.05
CA SER A 87 -7.43 -7.24 28.54
C SER A 87 -8.43 -6.16 28.12
N ASP A 88 -8.63 -5.16 28.98
CA ASP A 88 -9.49 -4.01 28.69
C ASP A 88 -8.77 -3.01 27.75
N ILE A 89 -8.59 -3.40 26.48
CA ILE A 89 -8.00 -2.52 25.47
C ILE A 89 -9.09 -1.60 24.92
N ASP A 90 -8.92 -0.29 25.09
CA ASP A 90 -9.84 0.73 24.59
C ASP A 90 -9.56 1.12 23.14
N VAL A 91 -8.27 1.09 22.73
CA VAL A 91 -7.84 1.50 21.39
C VAL A 91 -6.55 0.83 20.99
N VAL A 92 -6.46 0.41 19.72
CA VAL A 92 -5.23 -0.06 19.07
C VAL A 92 -4.59 1.09 18.31
N VAL A 93 -3.31 1.32 18.52
CA VAL A 93 -2.52 2.35 17.82
C VAL A 93 -1.39 1.66 17.06
N ALA A 94 -1.28 1.88 15.76
CA ALA A 94 -0.18 1.38 14.96
C ALA A 94 0.73 2.54 14.50
N VAL A 95 2.03 2.42 14.75
CA VAL A 95 3.05 3.40 14.32
C VAL A 95 4.13 2.67 13.54
N GLY A 96 4.08 2.74 12.21
CA GLY A 96 5.02 1.99 11.38
C GLY A 96 4.69 2.00 9.88
N GLY A 97 5.32 1.12 9.15
CA GLY A 97 5.03 0.88 7.72
C GLY A 97 3.78 0.01 7.51
N GLY A 98 3.54 -0.38 6.25
CA GLY A 98 2.37 -1.16 5.84
C GLY A 98 2.13 -2.42 6.68
N SER A 99 3.19 -3.18 7.01
CA SER A 99 3.08 -4.38 7.84
C SER A 99 2.53 -4.09 9.24
N VAL A 100 2.96 -2.97 9.85
CA VAL A 100 2.48 -2.54 11.18
C VAL A 100 1.04 -2.06 11.09
N MET A 101 0.68 -1.33 10.03
CA MET A 101 -0.71 -0.89 9.78
C MET A 101 -1.64 -2.09 9.62
N ASP A 102 -1.23 -3.09 8.85
CA ASP A 102 -2.03 -4.29 8.59
C ASP A 102 -2.13 -5.17 9.85
N ALA A 103 -1.04 -5.36 10.60
CA ALA A 103 -1.08 -6.04 11.89
C ALA A 103 -2.02 -5.33 12.88
N GLY A 104 -1.91 -4.01 13.02
CA GLY A 104 -2.78 -3.22 13.91
C GLY A 104 -4.26 -3.33 13.55
N LYS A 105 -4.56 -3.26 12.28
CA LYS A 105 -5.93 -3.42 11.77
C LYS A 105 -6.47 -4.82 12.03
N ALA A 106 -5.64 -5.86 11.76
CA ALA A 106 -6.01 -7.26 12.01
C ALA A 106 -6.22 -7.54 13.51
N VAL A 107 -5.31 -7.10 14.37
CA VAL A 107 -5.41 -7.26 15.83
C VAL A 107 -6.66 -6.53 16.35
N SER A 108 -6.87 -5.28 15.94
CA SER A 108 -8.07 -4.49 16.28
C SER A 108 -9.35 -5.24 15.95
N ALA A 109 -9.42 -5.87 14.77
CA ALA A 109 -10.58 -6.63 14.31
C ALA A 109 -10.76 -7.96 15.06
N MET A 110 -9.67 -8.64 15.40
CA MET A 110 -9.73 -10.00 15.93
C MET A 110 -9.82 -10.09 17.47
N ILE A 111 -9.46 -9.04 18.22
CA ILE A 111 -9.63 -9.05 19.69
C ILE A 111 -11.08 -9.35 20.12
N PRO A 112 -12.12 -8.70 19.53
CA PRO A 112 -13.51 -8.97 19.94
C PRO A 112 -14.12 -10.24 19.32
N VAL A 113 -13.39 -10.94 18.45
CA VAL A 113 -13.93 -12.07 17.66
C VAL A 113 -13.23 -13.37 17.99
N GLU A 114 -13.98 -14.47 18.14
CA GLU A 114 -13.44 -15.78 18.46
C GLU A 114 -12.80 -16.48 17.24
N GLY A 115 -11.79 -17.31 17.51
CA GLY A 115 -11.13 -18.15 16.53
C GLY A 115 -9.90 -17.48 15.90
N SER A 116 -9.23 -18.21 15.01
CA SER A 116 -8.06 -17.74 14.27
C SER A 116 -8.45 -16.80 13.15
N ILE A 117 -7.61 -15.78 12.88
CA ILE A 117 -7.78 -14.89 11.73
C ILE A 117 -7.87 -15.65 10.41
N ARG A 118 -7.22 -16.82 10.31
CA ARG A 118 -7.23 -17.67 9.11
C ARG A 118 -8.66 -18.05 8.67
N MET A 119 -9.59 -18.16 9.64
CA MET A 119 -11.00 -18.49 9.37
C MET A 119 -11.75 -17.36 8.62
N TYR A 120 -11.23 -16.13 8.61
CA TYR A 120 -11.86 -14.93 8.07
C TYR A 120 -11.13 -14.34 6.86
N LEU A 121 -10.02 -14.96 6.40
CA LEU A 121 -9.27 -14.46 5.25
C LEU A 121 -10.02 -14.71 3.93
N GLU A 122 -10.08 -13.70 3.08
CA GLU A 122 -10.75 -13.75 1.77
C GLU A 122 -10.27 -14.92 0.91
N GLY A 123 -11.19 -15.79 0.49
CA GLY A 123 -10.92 -16.92 -0.40
C GLY A 123 -10.08 -18.06 0.22
N LEU A 124 -9.87 -18.02 1.53
CA LEU A 124 -9.22 -19.07 2.32
C LEU A 124 -10.09 -19.49 3.50
N GLY A 125 -10.63 -18.53 4.23
CA GLY A 125 -11.47 -18.77 5.40
C GLY A 125 -12.90 -19.18 5.03
N GLU A 126 -13.55 -19.86 5.98
CA GLU A 126 -14.93 -20.36 5.83
C GLU A 126 -15.96 -19.45 6.49
N LYS A 127 -15.52 -18.39 7.19
CA LYS A 127 -16.39 -17.47 7.93
C LYS A 127 -16.27 -16.04 7.39
N GLU A 128 -17.38 -15.33 7.45
CA GLU A 128 -17.40 -13.88 7.28
C GLU A 128 -17.18 -13.21 8.62
N HIS A 129 -16.33 -12.17 8.63
CA HIS A 129 -16.07 -11.39 9.84
C HIS A 129 -17.28 -10.51 10.16
N PRO A 130 -17.78 -10.45 11.42
CA PRO A 130 -18.99 -9.70 11.77
C PRO A 130 -18.82 -8.18 11.65
N GLY A 131 -17.59 -7.69 11.58
CA GLY A 131 -17.27 -6.26 11.45
C GLY A 131 -17.04 -5.55 12.79
N ASP A 132 -17.06 -6.27 13.90
CA ASP A 132 -16.68 -5.73 15.21
C ASP A 132 -15.18 -5.49 15.27
N LYS A 133 -14.76 -4.44 15.96
CA LYS A 133 -13.34 -4.15 16.19
C LYS A 133 -13.14 -3.24 17.40
N ILE A 134 -11.94 -3.25 17.95
CA ILE A 134 -11.45 -2.19 18.84
C ILE A 134 -11.15 -0.95 17.97
N PRO A 135 -11.45 0.30 18.41
CA PRO A 135 -11.05 1.51 17.70
C PRO A 135 -9.57 1.48 17.27
N PHE A 136 -9.28 1.92 16.05
CA PHE A 136 -7.94 1.84 15.46
C PHE A 136 -7.42 3.19 14.98
N ILE A 137 -6.23 3.59 15.44
CA ILE A 137 -5.54 4.82 15.05
C ILE A 137 -4.26 4.46 14.29
N ALA A 138 -4.08 5.03 13.11
CA ALA A 138 -2.98 4.73 12.21
C ALA A 138 -2.00 5.90 12.08
N LEU A 139 -0.69 5.65 12.32
CA LEU A 139 0.41 6.60 12.11
C LEU A 139 1.46 5.97 11.17
N PRO A 140 1.37 6.18 9.85
CA PRO A 140 2.31 5.62 8.90
C PRO A 140 3.70 6.28 9.00
N THR A 141 4.76 5.47 8.87
CA THR A 141 6.17 5.92 8.80
C THR A 141 6.80 5.72 7.42
N THR A 142 6.02 5.24 6.44
CA THR A 142 6.42 5.04 5.05
C THR A 142 5.39 5.65 4.11
N SER A 143 5.83 6.06 2.92
CA SER A 143 4.95 6.60 1.88
C SER A 143 4.78 5.58 0.75
N GLY A 144 3.96 4.55 0.99
CA GLY A 144 3.79 3.45 0.05
C GLY A 144 2.36 2.92 0.00
N THR A 145 2.05 1.96 0.85
CA THR A 145 0.81 1.16 0.80
C THR A 145 -0.48 1.96 0.96
N GLY A 146 -0.44 3.11 1.64
CA GLY A 146 -1.66 3.84 2.00
C GLY A 146 -2.62 3.05 2.89
N SER A 147 -2.12 2.04 3.64
CA SER A 147 -2.94 1.15 4.46
C SER A 147 -3.73 1.89 5.53
N GLU A 148 -3.29 3.06 5.95
CA GLU A 148 -4.01 3.96 6.85
C GLU A 148 -5.35 4.48 6.28
N MET A 149 -5.58 4.32 4.96
CA MET A 149 -6.80 4.72 4.25
C MET A 149 -7.65 3.52 3.81
N THR A 150 -7.27 2.30 4.16
CA THR A 150 -7.90 1.09 3.62
C THR A 150 -8.67 0.31 4.66
N LYS A 151 -9.63 -0.49 4.17
CA LYS A 151 -10.51 -1.36 4.97
C LYS A 151 -10.07 -2.82 5.03
N ASN A 152 -8.85 -3.12 4.59
CA ASN A 152 -8.29 -4.47 4.60
C ASN A 152 -6.94 -4.51 5.30
N ALA A 153 -6.64 -5.63 5.90
CA ALA A 153 -5.33 -6.01 6.40
C ALA A 153 -4.81 -7.17 5.55
N VAL A 154 -3.60 -7.05 5.02
CA VAL A 154 -2.97 -8.09 4.20
C VAL A 154 -2.17 -9.00 5.12
N ILE A 155 -2.52 -10.29 5.11
CA ILE A 155 -1.89 -11.35 5.91
C ILE A 155 -1.18 -12.31 4.97
N SER A 156 0.04 -12.68 5.29
CA SER A 156 0.87 -13.55 4.44
C SER A 156 1.47 -14.72 5.22
N GLU A 157 1.58 -15.82 4.52
CA GLU A 157 2.32 -17.01 4.95
C GLU A 157 3.11 -17.49 3.73
N VAL A 158 4.44 -17.47 3.82
CA VAL A 158 5.30 -17.77 2.66
C VAL A 158 5.70 -19.23 2.65
N GLY A 159 5.64 -19.88 1.48
CA GLY A 159 6.03 -21.27 1.29
C GLY A 159 5.37 -21.92 0.09
N ASP A 160 5.57 -23.23 -0.10
CA ASP A 160 5.03 -24.00 -1.23
C ASP A 160 3.49 -23.95 -1.35
N HIS A 161 2.82 -23.83 -0.21
CA HIS A 161 1.37 -23.61 -0.07
C HIS A 161 1.07 -22.22 0.47
N GLY A 162 2.02 -21.30 0.31
CA GLY A 162 1.94 -19.95 0.82
C GLY A 162 0.81 -19.14 0.18
N PHE A 163 0.42 -18.10 0.90
CA PHE A 163 -0.62 -17.20 0.44
C PHE A 163 -0.38 -15.77 0.90
N LYS A 164 -0.98 -14.83 0.19
CA LYS A 164 -1.11 -13.43 0.60
C LYS A 164 -2.56 -13.04 0.40
N LYS A 165 -3.32 -12.94 1.49
CA LYS A 165 -4.78 -12.76 1.51
C LYS A 165 -5.17 -11.62 2.43
N SER A 166 -6.36 -11.06 2.21
CA SER A 166 -6.87 -9.97 3.04
C SER A 166 -7.90 -10.45 4.05
N LEU A 167 -7.79 -9.93 5.28
CA LEU A 167 -8.94 -9.75 6.16
C LEU A 167 -9.60 -8.43 5.76
N ARG A 168 -10.90 -8.42 5.45
CA ARG A 168 -11.56 -7.21 4.93
C ARG A 168 -12.96 -7.05 5.47
N HIS A 169 -13.29 -5.84 5.92
CA HIS A 169 -14.65 -5.42 6.22
C HIS A 169 -14.76 -3.89 6.14
N ASN A 170 -15.93 -3.35 5.82
CA ASN A 170 -16.13 -1.90 5.71
C ASN A 170 -15.79 -1.14 7.01
N ASN A 171 -16.00 -1.77 8.16
CA ASN A 171 -15.73 -1.20 9.48
C ASN A 171 -14.24 -1.17 9.83
N PHE A 172 -13.34 -1.81 9.05
CA PHE A 172 -11.90 -1.85 9.37
C PHE A 172 -11.12 -0.61 8.92
N ILE A 173 -11.82 0.35 8.33
CA ILE A 173 -11.25 1.70 8.15
C ILE A 173 -10.79 2.21 9.53
N PRO A 174 -9.57 2.75 9.68
CA PRO A 174 -9.16 3.42 10.90
C PRO A 174 -10.11 4.55 11.27
N GLU A 175 -10.32 4.78 12.55
CA GLU A 175 -11.07 5.95 13.01
C GLU A 175 -10.32 7.23 12.66
N ILE A 176 -9.00 7.22 12.88
CA ILE A 176 -8.14 8.38 12.65
C ILE A 176 -6.83 7.92 11.99
N ALA A 177 -6.41 8.66 10.96
CA ALA A 177 -5.10 8.56 10.36
C ALA A 177 -4.31 9.84 10.64
N ILE A 178 -3.19 9.71 11.36
CA ILE A 178 -2.28 10.81 11.64
C ILE A 178 -1.07 10.67 10.73
N ILE A 179 -0.99 11.50 9.71
CA ILE A 179 0.05 11.46 8.69
C ILE A 179 1.03 12.60 8.93
N ASP A 180 2.11 12.31 9.62
CA ASP A 180 3.16 13.25 9.94
C ASP A 180 4.40 12.95 9.07
N PRO A 181 4.72 13.80 8.08
CA PRO A 181 5.88 13.57 7.22
C PRO A 181 7.24 13.53 7.94
N GLU A 182 7.35 14.08 9.16
CA GLU A 182 8.56 13.96 9.96
C GLU A 182 8.85 12.50 10.35
N MET A 183 7.80 11.70 10.57
CA MET A 183 7.93 10.26 10.83
C MET A 183 8.57 9.47 9.68
N MET A 184 8.62 10.07 8.50
CA MET A 184 9.13 9.44 7.27
C MET A 184 10.56 9.90 6.91
N LEU A 185 11.13 10.88 7.63
CA LEU A 185 12.47 11.40 7.33
C LEU A 185 13.54 10.31 7.46
N SER A 186 13.45 9.46 8.47
CA SER A 186 14.38 8.35 8.71
C SER A 186 14.14 7.11 7.83
N CYS A 187 13.17 7.15 6.90
CA CYS A 187 12.90 6.02 6.01
C CYS A 187 14.10 5.79 5.09
N PRO A 188 14.71 4.58 5.10
CA PRO A 188 15.88 4.26 4.29
C PRO A 188 15.63 4.46 2.78
N THR A 189 16.66 4.83 2.04
CA THR A 189 16.60 5.12 0.60
C THR A 189 15.99 3.96 -0.20
N LYS A 190 16.45 2.72 0.03
CA LYS A 190 15.89 1.52 -0.64
C LYS A 190 14.40 1.33 -0.36
N LEU A 191 13.98 1.53 0.90
CA LEU A 191 12.56 1.43 1.25
C LEU A 191 11.77 2.61 0.68
N THR A 192 12.35 3.81 0.63
CA THR A 192 11.73 4.97 -0.04
C THR A 192 11.46 4.69 -1.52
N ALA A 193 12.41 4.05 -2.22
CA ALA A 193 12.24 3.66 -3.61
C ALA A 193 11.08 2.66 -3.79
N THR A 194 11.13 1.54 -3.08
CA THR A 194 10.16 0.45 -3.26
C THR A 194 8.77 0.82 -2.76
N ALA A 195 8.66 1.52 -1.62
CA ALA A 195 7.39 2.05 -1.13
C ALA A 195 6.81 3.11 -2.08
N GLY A 196 7.65 4.04 -2.55
CA GLY A 196 7.22 5.06 -3.51
C GLY A 196 6.76 4.48 -4.85
N MET A 197 7.42 3.41 -5.33
CA MET A 197 6.98 2.68 -6.52
C MET A 197 5.68 1.92 -6.29
N ASP A 198 5.42 1.42 -5.09
CA ASP A 198 4.12 0.83 -4.73
C ASP A 198 3.01 1.88 -4.81
N ALA A 199 3.18 3.04 -4.16
CA ALA A 199 2.23 4.15 -4.27
C ALA A 199 2.01 4.59 -5.72
N PHE A 200 3.07 4.68 -6.54
CA PHE A 200 2.98 4.98 -7.96
C PHE A 200 2.15 3.96 -8.71
N THR A 201 2.42 2.68 -8.50
CA THR A 201 1.69 1.58 -9.13
C THR A 201 0.21 1.60 -8.74
N GLN A 202 -0.09 1.77 -7.46
CA GLN A 202 -1.47 1.85 -6.96
C GLN A 202 -2.25 3.00 -7.60
N LEU A 203 -1.64 4.20 -7.66
CA LEU A 203 -2.26 5.37 -8.29
C LEU A 203 -2.49 5.16 -9.79
N LEU A 204 -1.52 4.58 -10.50
CA LEU A 204 -1.62 4.34 -11.92
C LEU A 204 -2.67 3.27 -12.24
N GLU A 205 -2.65 2.13 -11.51
CA GLU A 205 -3.66 1.07 -11.67
C GLU A 205 -5.06 1.54 -11.31
N SER A 206 -5.22 2.29 -10.22
CA SER A 206 -6.52 2.85 -9.81
C SER A 206 -7.05 3.83 -10.83
N TYR A 207 -6.18 4.67 -11.41
CA TYR A 207 -6.57 5.68 -12.39
C TYR A 207 -7.12 5.07 -13.69
N VAL A 208 -6.52 3.98 -14.16
CA VAL A 208 -6.95 3.28 -15.38
C VAL A 208 -7.90 2.11 -15.12
N SER A 209 -8.27 1.86 -13.87
CA SER A 209 -9.13 0.77 -13.47
C SER A 209 -10.51 0.82 -14.15
N ARG A 210 -11.08 -0.36 -14.44
CA ARG A 210 -12.47 -0.48 -14.89
C ARG A 210 -13.51 -0.04 -13.86
N GLN A 211 -13.09 0.10 -12.58
CA GLN A 211 -13.94 0.57 -11.48
C GLN A 211 -13.63 2.03 -11.09
N ALA A 212 -12.76 2.70 -11.85
CA ALA A 212 -12.43 4.09 -11.62
C ALA A 212 -13.66 5.00 -11.79
N ASN A 213 -13.73 6.06 -11.00
CA ASN A 213 -14.82 7.02 -11.00
C ASN A 213 -14.27 8.45 -10.85
N PRO A 214 -15.07 9.50 -11.06
CA PRO A 214 -14.57 10.89 -11.05
C PRO A 214 -13.86 11.31 -9.76
N MET A 215 -14.24 10.77 -8.60
CA MET A 215 -13.58 11.07 -7.33
C MET A 215 -12.19 10.41 -7.27
N THR A 216 -12.13 9.12 -7.59
CA THR A 216 -10.84 8.39 -7.62
C THR A 216 -9.91 8.94 -8.70
N ASP A 217 -10.44 9.35 -9.85
CA ASP A 217 -9.66 9.93 -10.94
C ASP A 217 -8.99 11.24 -10.51
N ALA A 218 -9.71 12.12 -9.83
CA ALA A 218 -9.17 13.39 -9.35
C ALA A 218 -8.02 13.16 -8.33
N LEU A 219 -8.22 12.25 -7.37
CA LEU A 219 -7.22 11.93 -6.36
C LEU A 219 -6.00 11.20 -6.96
N ALA A 220 -6.23 10.21 -7.84
CA ALA A 220 -5.16 9.46 -8.48
C ALA A 220 -4.29 10.37 -9.36
N LEU A 221 -4.90 11.24 -10.17
CA LEU A 221 -4.16 12.16 -11.02
C LEU A 221 -3.34 13.15 -10.19
N GLN A 222 -3.89 13.66 -9.07
CA GLN A 222 -3.13 14.52 -8.17
C GLN A 222 -1.99 13.76 -7.49
N GLY A 223 -2.21 12.51 -7.07
CA GLY A 223 -1.17 11.63 -6.54
C GLY A 223 -0.06 11.38 -7.55
N LEU A 224 -0.39 11.10 -8.81
CA LEU A 224 0.58 10.90 -9.90
C LEU A 224 1.43 12.16 -10.16
N LYS A 225 0.84 13.36 -10.07
CA LYS A 225 1.61 14.61 -10.13
C LYS A 225 2.59 14.75 -8.96
N ASN A 226 2.19 14.33 -7.77
CA ASN A 226 3.07 14.32 -6.60
C ASN A 226 4.21 13.29 -6.77
N ILE A 227 3.92 12.10 -7.27
CA ILE A 227 4.94 11.09 -7.63
C ILE A 227 5.98 11.70 -8.57
N LYS A 228 5.56 12.30 -9.69
CA LYS A 228 6.48 12.95 -10.63
C LYS A 228 7.37 13.98 -9.95
N LYS A 229 6.79 14.81 -9.08
CA LYS A 229 7.52 15.93 -8.46
C LYS A 229 8.46 15.49 -7.33
N TYR A 230 8.06 14.49 -6.55
CA TYR A 230 8.66 14.25 -5.25
C TYR A 230 9.36 12.90 -5.09
N LEU A 231 9.02 11.86 -5.89
CA LEU A 231 9.57 10.51 -5.66
C LEU A 231 11.09 10.48 -5.75
N LEU A 232 11.66 11.00 -6.83
CA LEU A 232 13.11 11.02 -7.00
C LEU A 232 13.79 11.92 -5.97
N ARG A 233 13.19 13.06 -5.61
CA ARG A 233 13.70 13.95 -4.55
C ARG A 233 13.68 13.27 -3.18
N ALA A 234 12.60 12.53 -2.86
CA ALA A 234 12.52 11.76 -1.61
C ALA A 234 13.54 10.61 -1.56
N PHE A 235 13.86 10.01 -2.70
CA PHE A 235 14.89 8.99 -2.82
C PHE A 235 16.30 9.55 -2.60
N LEU A 236 16.61 10.69 -3.22
CA LEU A 236 17.97 11.27 -3.20
C LEU A 236 18.25 12.10 -1.94
N GLU A 237 17.24 12.80 -1.41
CA GLU A 237 17.38 13.85 -0.40
C GLU A 237 16.49 13.62 0.83
N GLY A 238 15.80 12.46 0.92
CA GLY A 238 14.66 12.27 1.82
C GLY A 238 14.93 12.53 3.29
N GLU A 239 16.12 12.28 3.79
CA GLU A 239 16.48 12.53 5.20
C GLU A 239 16.42 14.02 5.57
N ASN A 240 16.67 14.90 4.60
CA ASN A 240 16.75 16.34 4.79
C ASN A 240 15.69 17.15 4.03
N ASN A 241 14.76 16.46 3.36
CA ASN A 241 13.77 17.10 2.49
C ASN A 241 12.33 16.82 2.92
N ILE A 242 11.87 17.58 3.92
CA ILE A 242 10.51 17.47 4.45
C ILE A 242 9.43 17.78 3.38
N GLU A 243 9.73 18.63 2.38
CA GLU A 243 8.79 18.92 1.30
C GLU A 243 8.58 17.66 0.43
N ALA A 244 9.69 16.99 0.07
CA ALA A 244 9.60 15.75 -0.71
C ALA A 244 8.90 14.64 0.08
N ARG A 245 9.19 14.47 1.37
CA ARG A 245 8.48 13.52 2.25
C ARG A 245 6.99 13.85 2.36
N SER A 246 6.63 15.12 2.52
CA SER A 246 5.22 15.54 2.57
C SER A 246 4.49 15.25 1.25
N GLY A 247 5.14 15.53 0.13
CA GLY A 247 4.57 15.24 -1.19
C GLY A 247 4.35 13.74 -1.43
N MET A 248 5.29 12.89 -0.99
CA MET A 248 5.16 11.43 -1.06
C MET A 248 4.14 10.88 -0.07
N ALA A 249 4.08 11.41 1.16
CA ALA A 249 3.04 11.05 2.12
C ALA A 249 1.64 11.32 1.58
N LEU A 250 1.45 12.48 0.94
CA LEU A 250 0.18 12.83 0.29
C LEU A 250 -0.14 11.89 -0.89
N ALA A 251 0.86 11.53 -1.69
CA ALA A 251 0.69 10.57 -2.78
C ALA A 251 0.28 9.17 -2.26
N ALA A 252 0.93 8.68 -1.20
CA ALA A 252 0.59 7.41 -0.56
C ALA A 252 -0.81 7.42 0.05
N MET A 253 -1.19 8.51 0.73
CA MET A 253 -2.56 8.69 1.23
C MET A 253 -3.59 8.61 0.10
N PHE A 254 -3.38 9.32 -1.01
CA PHE A 254 -4.27 9.25 -2.16
C PHE A 254 -4.29 7.86 -2.79
N SER A 255 -3.16 7.14 -2.83
CA SER A 255 -3.09 5.78 -3.35
C SER A 255 -3.97 4.82 -2.52
N GLY A 256 -3.92 4.90 -1.19
CA GLY A 256 -4.77 4.12 -0.30
C GLY A 256 -6.26 4.41 -0.49
N ILE A 257 -6.64 5.68 -0.65
CA ILE A 257 -8.02 6.06 -0.93
C ILE A 257 -8.47 5.49 -2.29
N THR A 258 -7.65 5.67 -3.33
CA THR A 258 -8.06 5.27 -4.69
C THR A 258 -8.11 3.76 -4.86
N LEU A 259 -7.17 3.00 -4.29
CA LEU A 259 -7.22 1.54 -4.34
C LEU A 259 -8.45 0.96 -3.63
N SER A 260 -8.91 1.61 -2.54
CA SER A 260 -10.08 1.15 -1.79
C SER A 260 -11.40 1.32 -2.56
N HIS A 261 -11.44 2.23 -3.54
CA HIS A 261 -12.67 2.63 -4.25
C HIS A 261 -12.66 2.33 -5.75
N ALA A 262 -11.49 2.23 -6.38
CA ALA A 262 -11.33 1.86 -7.78
C ALA A 262 -10.73 0.47 -7.97
N GLY A 263 -10.19 -0.12 -6.90
CA GLY A 263 -9.45 -1.37 -7.01
C GLY A 263 -8.11 -1.21 -7.72
N LEU A 264 -7.42 -2.32 -7.90
CA LEU A 264 -6.08 -2.39 -8.49
C LEU A 264 -6.10 -3.28 -9.75
N GLY A 265 -4.98 -3.35 -10.44
CA GLY A 265 -4.85 -4.10 -11.70
C GLY A 265 -3.91 -5.30 -11.60
N LEU A 266 -3.29 -5.61 -12.74
CA LEU A 266 -2.50 -6.82 -12.97
C LEU A 266 -1.18 -6.83 -12.18
N VAL A 267 -0.53 -5.68 -11.95
CA VAL A 267 0.70 -5.63 -11.15
C VAL A 267 0.42 -6.16 -9.75
N HIS A 268 -0.66 -5.69 -9.12
CA HIS A 268 -1.10 -6.23 -7.82
C HIS A 268 -1.75 -7.62 -7.95
N GLY A 269 -2.11 -8.04 -9.16
CA GLY A 269 -2.45 -9.42 -9.46
C GLY A 269 -1.25 -10.34 -9.26
N PHE A 270 -0.10 -9.97 -9.80
CA PHE A 270 1.18 -10.67 -9.62
C PHE A 270 1.69 -10.63 -8.18
N ALA A 271 1.46 -9.52 -7.46
CA ALA A 271 1.95 -9.36 -6.09
C ALA A 271 1.38 -10.40 -5.12
N SER A 272 0.21 -10.96 -5.39
CA SER A 272 -0.40 -11.98 -4.56
C SER A 272 0.37 -13.32 -4.59
N PRO A 273 0.53 -13.99 -5.76
CA PRO A 273 1.28 -15.25 -5.82
C PRO A 273 2.79 -15.03 -5.60
N LEU A 274 3.40 -13.95 -6.11
CA LEU A 274 4.82 -13.69 -5.86
C LEU A 274 5.13 -13.53 -4.37
N GLY A 275 4.31 -12.77 -3.63
CA GLY A 275 4.49 -12.60 -2.20
C GLY A 275 4.02 -13.79 -1.34
N GLY A 276 3.23 -14.72 -1.89
CA GLY A 276 2.84 -15.96 -1.23
C GLY A 276 3.87 -17.09 -1.37
N TYR A 277 4.53 -17.18 -2.52
CA TYR A 277 5.52 -18.25 -2.77
C TYR A 277 6.96 -17.83 -2.49
N PHE A 278 7.27 -16.54 -2.52
CA PHE A 278 8.64 -16.02 -2.36
C PHE A 278 8.70 -14.93 -1.28
N HIS A 279 9.83 -14.83 -0.60
CA HIS A 279 10.12 -13.76 0.34
C HIS A 279 10.47 -12.43 -0.37
N ILE A 280 9.62 -12.01 -1.32
CA ILE A 280 9.81 -10.75 -2.05
C ILE A 280 8.99 -9.65 -1.39
N PRO A 281 9.62 -8.56 -0.90
CA PRO A 281 8.90 -7.44 -0.34
C PRO A 281 7.86 -6.87 -1.32
N HIS A 282 6.67 -6.54 -0.85
CA HIS A 282 5.55 -6.09 -1.68
C HIS A 282 5.92 -4.95 -2.64
N GLY A 283 6.57 -3.90 -2.13
CA GLY A 283 6.98 -2.76 -2.94
C GLY A 283 8.04 -3.10 -4.01
N VAL A 284 8.84 -4.17 -3.79
CA VAL A 284 9.76 -4.68 -4.83
C VAL A 284 8.95 -5.30 -5.96
N VAL A 285 7.95 -6.13 -5.66
CA VAL A 285 7.08 -6.71 -6.70
C VAL A 285 6.39 -5.62 -7.51
N CYS A 286 5.74 -4.67 -6.84
CA CYS A 286 5.01 -3.59 -7.50
C CYS A 286 5.94 -2.74 -8.38
N GLY A 287 7.09 -2.31 -7.83
CA GLY A 287 8.06 -1.50 -8.56
C GLY A 287 8.73 -2.24 -9.72
N SER A 288 9.01 -3.53 -9.55
CA SER A 288 9.62 -4.37 -10.57
C SER A 288 8.66 -4.65 -11.74
N MET A 289 7.40 -4.95 -11.44
CA MET A 289 6.42 -5.37 -12.44
C MET A 289 5.68 -4.21 -13.13
N MET A 290 5.69 -3.00 -12.57
CA MET A 290 4.92 -1.87 -13.12
C MET A 290 5.30 -1.55 -14.57
N ALA A 291 6.59 -1.36 -14.86
CA ALA A 291 7.03 -0.96 -16.19
C ALA A 291 6.70 -2.02 -17.27
N PRO A 292 7.04 -3.32 -17.13
CA PRO A 292 6.74 -4.30 -18.16
C PRO A 292 5.23 -4.54 -18.34
N VAL A 293 4.44 -4.55 -17.28
CA VAL A 293 2.99 -4.71 -17.37
C VAL A 293 2.36 -3.53 -18.11
N PHE A 294 2.74 -2.29 -17.76
CA PHE A 294 2.18 -1.10 -18.42
C PHE A 294 2.71 -0.92 -19.85
N ALA A 295 3.87 -1.45 -20.21
CA ALA A 295 4.30 -1.49 -21.61
C ALA A 295 3.31 -2.30 -22.47
N HIS A 296 2.98 -3.53 -22.08
CA HIS A 296 1.97 -4.34 -22.77
C HIS A 296 0.56 -3.75 -22.68
N THR A 297 0.21 -3.15 -21.55
CA THR A 297 -1.09 -2.47 -21.36
C THR A 297 -1.27 -1.35 -22.38
N ILE A 298 -0.25 -0.50 -22.56
CA ILE A 298 -0.27 0.60 -23.53
C ILE A 298 -0.39 0.06 -24.95
N ASP A 299 0.41 -0.96 -25.31
CA ASP A 299 0.35 -1.58 -26.64
C ASP A 299 -1.05 -2.14 -26.95
N ASN A 300 -1.66 -2.87 -26.02
CA ASN A 300 -3.01 -3.41 -26.20
C ASN A 300 -4.09 -2.31 -26.26
N LEU A 301 -3.90 -1.16 -25.59
CA LEU A 301 -4.84 -0.06 -25.60
C LEU A 301 -4.75 0.79 -26.87
N ILE A 302 -3.60 0.86 -27.54
CA ILE A 302 -3.45 1.54 -28.85
C ILE A 302 -4.42 0.95 -29.87
N ASP A 303 -4.66 -0.36 -29.80
CA ASP A 303 -5.63 -1.06 -30.66
C ASP A 303 -7.10 -0.92 -30.18
N GLN A 304 -7.32 -0.25 -29.04
CA GLN A 304 -8.64 -0.03 -28.42
C GLN A 304 -8.87 1.46 -28.12
N PRO A 305 -8.93 2.35 -29.13
CA PRO A 305 -8.98 3.81 -28.92
C PRO A 305 -10.23 4.28 -28.14
N ASP A 306 -11.31 3.51 -28.19
CA ASP A 306 -12.56 3.81 -27.46
C ASP A 306 -12.54 3.36 -25.99
N ASN A 307 -11.51 2.64 -25.55
CA ASN A 307 -11.37 2.25 -24.17
C ASN A 307 -11.05 3.50 -23.30
N PRO A 308 -11.85 3.77 -22.24
CA PRO A 308 -11.64 4.97 -21.42
C PRO A 308 -10.23 5.08 -20.81
N ALA A 309 -9.56 3.94 -20.56
CA ALA A 309 -8.21 3.92 -20.03
C ALA A 309 -7.16 4.49 -21.01
N MET A 310 -7.42 4.43 -22.31
CA MET A 310 -6.53 5.01 -23.32
C MET A 310 -6.36 6.52 -23.12
N GLN A 311 -7.48 7.24 -22.99
CA GLN A 311 -7.47 8.70 -22.76
C GLN A 311 -6.77 9.05 -21.44
N LYS A 312 -6.99 8.24 -20.39
CA LYS A 312 -6.36 8.41 -19.08
C LYS A 312 -4.84 8.23 -19.15
N LEU A 313 -4.37 7.20 -19.87
CA LEU A 313 -2.92 6.99 -20.09
C LEU A 313 -2.30 8.15 -20.89
N VAL A 314 -2.97 8.70 -21.87
CA VAL A 314 -2.50 9.90 -22.59
C VAL A 314 -2.33 11.07 -21.61
N ILE A 315 -3.31 11.32 -20.72
CA ILE A 315 -3.23 12.37 -19.71
C ILE A 315 -2.01 12.16 -18.79
N VAL A 316 -1.84 10.95 -18.26
CA VAL A 316 -0.69 10.62 -17.39
C VAL A 316 0.63 10.76 -18.16
N SER A 317 0.70 10.28 -19.40
CA SER A 317 1.89 10.40 -20.23
C SER A 317 2.30 11.87 -20.42
N LYS A 318 1.33 12.76 -20.63
CA LYS A 318 1.55 14.23 -20.70
C LYS A 318 2.05 14.79 -19.37
N VAL A 319 1.56 14.27 -18.23
CA VAL A 319 2.08 14.66 -16.91
C VAL A 319 3.55 14.28 -16.76
N PHE A 320 3.95 13.07 -17.19
CA PHE A 320 5.32 12.56 -17.01
C PHE A 320 6.28 12.98 -18.14
N ALA A 321 5.81 13.57 -19.23
CA ALA A 321 6.65 13.99 -20.33
C ALA A 321 7.63 15.11 -19.92
N ASP A 322 8.86 15.02 -20.43
CA ASP A 322 9.89 16.04 -20.29
C ASP A 322 9.81 17.05 -21.44
N PHE A 323 9.20 16.66 -22.57
CA PHE A 323 9.06 17.46 -23.78
C PHE A 323 7.60 17.47 -24.25
N LYS A 324 7.26 18.47 -25.09
CA LYS A 324 5.98 18.51 -25.78
C LYS A 324 6.07 17.74 -27.10
N TYR A 325 5.19 16.76 -27.26
CA TYR A 325 5.04 15.98 -28.49
C TYR A 325 3.82 16.48 -29.29
N LYS A 326 3.77 16.13 -30.58
CA LYS A 326 2.66 16.53 -31.46
C LYS A 326 1.51 15.51 -31.42
N LYS A 327 1.81 14.23 -31.19
CA LYS A 327 0.85 13.13 -31.24
C LYS A 327 0.75 12.42 -29.89
N ASP A 328 -0.43 11.96 -29.53
CA ASP A 328 -0.68 11.21 -28.30
C ASP A 328 0.13 9.90 -28.23
N LEU A 329 0.34 9.23 -29.37
CA LEU A 329 1.20 8.03 -29.46
C LEU A 329 2.65 8.28 -29.05
N GLU A 330 3.19 9.47 -29.36
CA GLU A 330 4.56 9.83 -28.98
C GLU A 330 4.66 10.02 -27.44
N TYR A 331 3.62 10.57 -26.82
CA TYR A 331 3.55 10.65 -25.35
C TYR A 331 3.48 9.27 -24.71
N LEU A 332 2.68 8.35 -25.25
CA LEU A 332 2.55 6.98 -24.73
C LEU A 332 3.87 6.21 -24.85
N GLN A 333 4.56 6.31 -26.00
CA GLN A 333 5.87 5.68 -26.17
C GLN A 333 6.90 6.25 -25.21
N SER A 334 6.97 7.58 -25.09
CA SER A 334 7.86 8.24 -24.10
C SER A 334 7.53 7.83 -22.68
N PHE A 335 6.27 7.57 -22.35
CA PHE A 335 5.87 7.13 -21.00
C PHE A 335 6.34 5.70 -20.71
N LYS A 336 6.28 4.76 -21.68
CA LYS A 336 6.85 3.40 -21.52
C LYS A 336 8.34 3.47 -21.17
N GLU A 337 9.10 4.28 -21.90
CA GLU A 337 10.53 4.50 -21.64
C GLU A 337 10.77 5.16 -20.27
N LYS A 338 9.92 6.12 -19.90
CA LYS A 338 10.00 6.81 -18.59
C LYS A 338 9.75 5.85 -17.43
N LEU A 339 8.81 4.91 -17.52
CA LEU A 339 8.57 3.91 -16.48
C LEU A 339 9.80 3.02 -16.25
N LEU A 340 10.42 2.52 -17.33
CA LEU A 340 11.66 1.75 -17.26
C LEU A 340 12.80 2.57 -16.66
N HIS A 341 12.94 3.82 -17.09
CA HIS A 341 13.97 4.72 -16.57
C HIS A 341 13.80 5.01 -15.07
N ILE A 342 12.58 5.29 -14.61
CA ILE A 342 12.31 5.50 -13.17
C ILE A 342 12.65 4.24 -12.37
N THR A 343 12.24 3.05 -12.83
CA THR A 343 12.58 1.77 -12.18
C THR A 343 14.09 1.59 -12.04
N SER A 344 14.85 1.95 -13.08
CA SER A 344 16.31 1.89 -13.06
C SER A 344 16.94 2.94 -12.15
N LEU A 345 16.49 4.20 -12.21
CA LEU A 345 17.01 5.28 -11.36
C LEU A 345 16.83 5.04 -9.87
N LEU A 346 15.73 4.39 -9.51
CA LEU A 346 15.42 4.05 -8.13
C LEU A 346 16.05 2.73 -7.69
N GLU A 347 16.87 2.13 -8.53
CA GLU A 347 17.57 0.86 -8.24
C GLU A 347 16.63 -0.23 -7.72
N VAL A 348 15.42 -0.33 -8.32
CA VAL A 348 14.42 -1.32 -7.90
C VAL A 348 14.96 -2.73 -8.19
N PRO A 349 15.07 -3.60 -7.17
CA PRO A 349 15.63 -4.94 -7.34
C PRO A 349 14.88 -5.77 -8.38
N ARG A 350 15.58 -6.75 -8.97
CA ARG A 350 14.98 -7.77 -9.83
C ARG A 350 14.34 -8.85 -8.97
N LEU A 351 13.36 -9.56 -9.51
CA LEU A 351 12.72 -10.68 -8.82
C LEU A 351 13.69 -11.84 -8.59
N SER A 352 14.67 -12.03 -9.49
CA SER A 352 15.72 -13.07 -9.37
C SER A 352 16.60 -12.89 -8.13
N GLU A 353 16.77 -11.66 -7.62
CA GLU A 353 17.51 -11.42 -6.37
C GLU A 353 16.85 -12.08 -5.14
N TYR A 354 15.59 -12.49 -5.29
CA TYR A 354 14.78 -13.15 -4.26
C TYR A 354 14.48 -14.62 -4.57
N GLY A 355 15.24 -15.23 -5.49
CA GLY A 355 15.11 -16.64 -5.85
C GLY A 355 13.99 -16.96 -6.86
N PHE A 356 13.39 -15.94 -7.50
CA PHE A 356 12.44 -16.16 -8.58
C PHE A 356 13.19 -16.47 -9.89
N GLY A 357 12.83 -17.58 -10.55
CA GLY A 357 13.44 -18.04 -11.79
C GLY A 357 12.41 -18.46 -12.85
N GLU A 358 12.91 -18.79 -14.04
CA GLU A 358 12.13 -19.19 -15.23
C GLU A 358 11.13 -20.32 -14.92
N GLU A 359 11.54 -21.30 -14.14
CA GLU A 359 10.75 -22.48 -13.76
C GLU A 359 9.47 -22.14 -13.00
N SER A 360 9.46 -20.98 -12.33
CA SER A 360 8.32 -20.51 -11.52
C SER A 360 7.30 -19.70 -12.30
N ILE A 361 7.64 -19.24 -13.52
CA ILE A 361 6.77 -18.39 -14.34
C ILE A 361 5.37 -18.99 -14.55
N PRO A 362 5.23 -20.27 -15.01
CA PRO A 362 3.90 -20.82 -15.27
C PRO A 362 3.01 -20.84 -14.01
N LYS A 363 3.58 -21.22 -12.86
CA LYS A 363 2.88 -21.25 -11.58
C LYS A 363 2.39 -19.87 -11.16
N ILE A 364 3.20 -18.83 -11.35
CA ILE A 364 2.81 -17.45 -11.03
C ILE A 364 1.70 -16.95 -11.96
N VAL A 365 1.83 -17.18 -13.26
CA VAL A 365 0.82 -16.75 -14.26
C VAL A 365 -0.53 -17.40 -13.99
N GLU A 366 -0.57 -18.71 -13.74
CA GLU A 366 -1.78 -19.47 -13.43
C GLU A 366 -2.52 -18.91 -12.20
N ASN A 367 -1.78 -18.46 -11.18
CA ASN A 367 -2.35 -17.94 -9.94
C ASN A 367 -2.54 -16.41 -9.94
N THR A 368 -2.30 -15.74 -11.07
CA THR A 368 -2.42 -14.27 -11.20
C THR A 368 -3.80 -13.87 -11.70
N SER A 369 -4.43 -12.94 -10.99
CA SER A 369 -5.69 -12.32 -11.38
C SER A 369 -5.47 -10.97 -12.05
N HIS A 370 -6.19 -10.68 -13.13
CA HIS A 370 -6.20 -9.35 -13.75
C HIS A 370 -6.90 -8.28 -12.88
N LYS A 371 -7.64 -8.67 -11.87
CA LYS A 371 -8.43 -7.75 -11.02
C LYS A 371 -9.24 -6.75 -11.87
N SER A 372 -9.12 -5.46 -11.60
CA SER A 372 -9.81 -4.39 -12.33
C SER A 372 -8.98 -3.78 -13.47
N HIS A 373 -7.96 -4.51 -13.96
CA HIS A 373 -7.08 -4.03 -15.04
C HIS A 373 -7.87 -3.68 -16.30
N PRO A 374 -7.53 -2.58 -17.03
CA PRO A 374 -8.36 -2.05 -18.12
C PRO A 374 -8.43 -2.96 -19.35
N VAL A 375 -7.42 -3.78 -19.58
CA VAL A 375 -7.33 -4.76 -20.69
C VAL A 375 -6.80 -6.08 -20.17
N LYS A 376 -7.15 -7.18 -20.86
CA LYS A 376 -6.55 -8.48 -20.57
C LYS A 376 -5.22 -8.60 -21.30
N LEU A 377 -4.16 -8.93 -20.57
CA LEU A 377 -2.90 -9.39 -21.16
C LEU A 377 -3.00 -10.87 -21.46
N THR A 378 -2.37 -11.32 -22.56
CA THR A 378 -2.27 -12.75 -22.87
C THR A 378 -1.29 -13.44 -21.92
N THR A 379 -1.33 -14.78 -21.87
CA THR A 379 -0.37 -15.58 -21.09
C THR A 379 1.06 -15.25 -21.48
N GLU A 380 1.34 -15.14 -22.78
CA GLU A 380 2.67 -14.82 -23.31
C GLU A 380 3.15 -13.43 -22.90
N GLN A 381 2.25 -12.42 -22.85
CA GLN A 381 2.57 -11.08 -22.37
C GLN A 381 2.86 -11.08 -20.87
N MET A 382 2.11 -11.85 -20.09
CA MET A 382 2.32 -12.02 -18.65
C MET A 382 3.66 -12.70 -18.36
N GLU A 383 3.97 -13.78 -19.06
CA GLU A 383 5.27 -14.48 -18.98
C GLU A 383 6.44 -13.56 -19.38
N ALA A 384 6.29 -12.82 -20.51
CA ALA A 384 7.30 -11.88 -20.97
C ALA A 384 7.56 -10.77 -19.93
N SER A 385 6.51 -10.28 -19.25
CA SER A 385 6.64 -9.31 -18.18
C SER A 385 7.47 -9.85 -17.02
N LEU A 386 7.21 -11.07 -16.56
CA LEU A 386 7.96 -11.74 -15.50
C LEU A 386 9.41 -12.00 -15.91
N ARG A 387 9.62 -12.56 -17.12
CA ARG A 387 10.95 -12.89 -17.68
C ARG A 387 11.85 -11.66 -17.79
N SER A 388 11.29 -10.49 -18.07
CA SER A 388 12.04 -9.24 -18.14
C SER A 388 12.65 -8.79 -16.81
N ARG A 389 12.24 -9.42 -15.71
CA ARG A 389 12.64 -9.07 -14.34
C ARG A 389 13.37 -10.20 -13.59
N ILE A 390 13.79 -11.22 -14.31
CA ILE A 390 14.72 -12.25 -13.85
C ILE A 390 16.17 -11.79 -13.94
#